data_d81b50ed51aca37ee5061fd18edf5d10
#
_entry.id   d81b50ed51aca37ee5061fd18edf5d10
#
_cell.length_a   1.000
_cell.length_b   1.000
_cell.length_c   1.000
_cell.angle_alpha   90.00
_cell.angle_beta   90.00
_cell.angle_gamma   90.00
#
_symmetry.space_group_name_H-M   'P 1'
#
loop_
_entity.id
_entity.type
_entity.pdbx_description
1 polymer ?
#
loop_
_entity_poly.entity_id
_entity_poly.type
_entity_poly.pdbx_seq_one_letter_code
_entity_poly.pdbx_strand_id
1 'polypeptide(L)'
;MGMSLDPATETDEEIDIFIEDGKIAKRGKKLKCKAERVIDAAGSYVMPGFIDLHVHLRDPGYEEKETIASGVRAAAKGGYTTILAMPNTKPVVDNADVVSYVHKKAESEGLTRVLQVGAVTKGQQGEELADIKGMVQAGSPAISEDGKSVMRTDLYREAMKIAAECKIPVLAHCEDIHLVQGGVVNADEITKKQGLAGITNSVEDVIIARDIILAKETGARLHLCHCSTKDSVTMVKQAKADGLPVTAEVCPHHFTLSTEDMVPYDTNYKMNPPLRTKADVEALRQGLKEDIMDVIATDHAPHTKQDKNQSMQKAPFGIVGIETVAALTYSELVLKGYLTPMQMAEKMSYNPAKVIGSDRGSLEVGKDADIVIFNPKKTYQIDKNNFASKGRNTPFDGRTVTGEVEYTICGGKMIYEKEMTGEKA
;
A
#
# COMPACT_ATOMS: atom_id res chain seq x y z
N MET A 1 7.30 -21.07 19.85
CA MET A 1 7.34 -19.60 20.04
C MET A 1 7.96 -18.98 18.80
N GLY A 2 7.42 -17.85 18.35
CA GLY A 2 8.00 -17.02 17.30
C GLY A 2 8.53 -15.70 17.86
N MET A 3 9.39 -15.02 17.10
CA MET A 3 9.85 -13.68 17.45
C MET A 3 8.70 -12.69 17.21
N SER A 4 8.08 -12.21 18.29
CA SER A 4 6.99 -11.22 18.21
C SER A 4 7.58 -9.84 18.05
N LEU A 5 7.15 -9.15 16.97
CA LEU A 5 7.56 -7.79 16.66
C LEU A 5 6.30 -6.92 16.65
N ASP A 6 6.06 -6.17 17.71
CA ASP A 6 4.89 -5.33 17.87
C ASP A 6 5.30 -3.88 18.16
N PRO A 7 5.27 -2.99 17.13
CA PRO A 7 5.66 -1.59 17.30
C PRO A 7 4.82 -0.81 18.31
N ALA A 8 3.55 -1.18 18.46
CA ALA A 8 2.64 -0.49 19.38
C ALA A 8 3.03 -0.67 20.86
N THR A 9 3.64 -1.82 21.20
CA THR A 9 4.06 -2.16 22.56
C THR A 9 5.57 -2.27 22.71
N GLU A 10 6.33 -1.92 21.67
CA GLU A 10 7.79 -2.05 21.59
C GLU A 10 8.27 -3.48 21.92
N THR A 11 7.44 -4.49 21.61
CA THR A 11 7.75 -5.90 21.90
C THR A 11 8.66 -6.48 20.83
N ASP A 12 9.84 -6.95 21.22
CA ASP A 12 10.82 -7.68 20.38
C ASP A 12 11.36 -8.86 21.18
N GLU A 13 10.54 -9.92 21.30
CA GLU A 13 10.90 -11.10 22.07
C GLU A 13 10.14 -12.38 21.61
N GLU A 14 10.73 -13.53 21.91
CA GLU A 14 10.08 -14.83 21.68
C GLU A 14 8.97 -15.07 22.69
N ILE A 15 7.71 -15.05 22.22
CA ILE A 15 6.52 -15.30 23.03
C ILE A 15 5.50 -16.16 22.29
N ASP A 16 4.57 -16.71 23.06
CA ASP A 16 3.33 -17.30 22.55
C ASP A 16 2.22 -16.26 22.53
N ILE A 17 1.33 -16.37 21.56
CA ILE A 17 0.09 -15.58 21.47
C ILE A 17 -1.08 -16.55 21.48
N PHE A 18 -2.00 -16.38 22.43
CA PHE A 18 -3.23 -17.15 22.51
C PHE A 18 -4.40 -16.32 22.01
N ILE A 19 -5.11 -16.89 21.05
CA ILE A 19 -6.27 -16.26 20.38
C ILE A 19 -7.54 -16.97 20.89
N GLU A 20 -8.53 -16.19 21.26
CA GLU A 20 -9.85 -16.64 21.68
C GLU A 20 -10.91 -15.65 21.21
N ASP A 21 -12.00 -16.13 20.63
CA ASP A 21 -13.10 -15.32 20.12
C ASP A 21 -12.67 -14.19 19.17
N GLY A 22 -11.71 -14.50 18.30
CA GLY A 22 -11.20 -13.56 17.30
C GLY A 22 -10.24 -12.49 17.81
N LYS A 23 -9.91 -12.54 19.12
CA LYS A 23 -9.06 -11.55 19.79
C LYS A 23 -7.79 -12.16 20.36
N ILE A 24 -6.78 -11.33 20.55
CA ILE A 24 -5.59 -11.69 21.30
C ILE A 24 -5.97 -11.74 22.78
N ALA A 25 -6.13 -12.95 23.32
CA ALA A 25 -6.55 -13.15 24.70
C ALA A 25 -5.38 -13.14 25.69
N LYS A 26 -4.22 -13.66 25.29
CA LYS A 26 -3.02 -13.68 26.14
C LYS A 26 -1.74 -13.61 25.29
N ARG A 27 -0.70 -13.03 25.87
CA ARG A 27 0.67 -13.01 25.35
C ARG A 27 1.64 -13.37 26.47
N GLY A 28 2.69 -14.11 26.16
CA GLY A 28 3.73 -14.44 27.16
C GLY A 28 4.53 -15.68 26.83
N LYS A 29 5.54 -15.96 27.64
CA LYS A 29 6.43 -17.13 27.45
C LYS A 29 5.78 -18.38 28.02
N LYS A 30 5.78 -19.48 27.24
CA LYS A 30 5.32 -20.80 27.62
C LYS A 30 3.89 -20.79 28.19
N LEU A 31 2.96 -20.21 27.44
CA LEU A 31 1.56 -20.18 27.83
C LEU A 31 1.00 -21.60 27.96
N LYS A 32 0.29 -21.84 29.06
CA LYS A 32 -0.44 -23.09 29.30
C LYS A 32 -1.91 -22.89 29.00
N CYS A 33 -2.24 -22.87 27.71
CA CYS A 33 -3.62 -22.73 27.21
C CYS A 33 -4.02 -23.97 26.43
N LYS A 34 -5.29 -24.39 26.55
CA LYS A 34 -5.86 -25.39 25.66
C LYS A 34 -6.28 -24.70 24.36
N ALA A 35 -5.74 -25.13 23.24
CA ALA A 35 -6.06 -24.59 21.93
C ALA A 35 -6.54 -25.73 21.01
N GLU A 36 -7.45 -25.42 20.10
CA GLU A 36 -7.89 -26.34 19.04
C GLU A 36 -6.80 -26.56 18.01
N ARG A 37 -6.03 -25.49 17.74
CA ARG A 37 -4.91 -25.51 16.79
C ARG A 37 -3.72 -24.77 17.37
N VAL A 38 -2.53 -25.31 17.11
CA VAL A 38 -1.25 -24.67 17.45
C VAL A 38 -0.45 -24.49 16.17
N ILE A 39 0.06 -23.30 15.96
CA ILE A 39 0.97 -22.98 14.86
C ILE A 39 2.37 -22.82 15.48
N ASP A 40 3.33 -23.61 15.01
CA ASP A 40 4.73 -23.41 15.39
C ASP A 40 5.35 -22.31 14.52
N ALA A 41 5.66 -21.19 15.15
CA ALA A 41 6.29 -20.03 14.51
C ALA A 41 7.79 -19.92 14.82
N ALA A 42 8.44 -21.02 15.27
CA ALA A 42 9.85 -21.01 15.62
C ALA A 42 10.72 -20.57 14.43
N GLY A 43 11.54 -19.54 14.65
CA GLY A 43 12.41 -18.95 13.63
C GLY A 43 11.74 -17.97 12.67
N SER A 44 10.42 -17.75 12.82
CA SER A 44 9.65 -16.76 12.04
C SER A 44 9.35 -15.51 12.89
N TYR A 45 9.10 -14.40 12.23
CA TYR A 45 8.56 -13.18 12.84
C TYR A 45 7.04 -13.26 12.94
N VAL A 46 6.50 -12.89 14.09
CA VAL A 46 5.07 -12.75 14.33
C VAL A 46 4.79 -11.27 14.49
N MET A 47 4.15 -10.68 13.50
CA MET A 47 3.89 -9.24 13.42
C MET A 47 2.39 -8.97 13.38
N PRO A 48 1.92 -7.74 13.72
CA PRO A 48 0.57 -7.33 13.41
C PRO A 48 0.30 -7.50 11.91
N GLY A 49 -0.89 -7.96 11.56
CA GLY A 49 -1.29 -8.11 10.16
C GLY A 49 -1.07 -6.82 9.37
N PHE A 50 -0.52 -6.95 8.17
CA PHE A 50 -0.20 -5.79 7.34
C PHE A 50 -1.45 -5.03 6.92
N ILE A 51 -1.31 -3.72 6.74
CA ILE A 51 -2.35 -2.79 6.29
C ILE A 51 -1.82 -2.05 5.07
N ASP A 52 -2.52 -2.17 3.94
CA ASP A 52 -2.16 -1.46 2.71
C ASP A 52 -3.09 -0.26 2.50
N LEU A 53 -2.53 0.92 2.41
CA LEU A 53 -3.31 2.13 2.19
C LEU A 53 -3.65 2.39 0.72
N HIS A 54 -3.12 1.57 -0.22
CA HIS A 54 -3.20 1.88 -1.63
C HIS A 54 -3.30 0.63 -2.52
N VAL A 55 -4.54 0.22 -2.85
CA VAL A 55 -4.78 -0.89 -3.79
C VAL A 55 -5.92 -0.59 -4.76
N HIS A 56 -5.86 -1.20 -5.94
CA HIS A 56 -6.90 -1.11 -6.96
C HIS A 56 -7.58 -2.46 -7.15
N LEU A 57 -8.76 -2.64 -6.57
CA LEU A 57 -9.53 -3.87 -6.71
C LEU A 57 -10.31 -3.96 -8.01
N ARG A 58 -10.39 -2.85 -8.78
CA ARG A 58 -11.00 -2.78 -10.10
C ARG A 58 -12.50 -3.11 -10.16
N ASP A 59 -13.11 -3.48 -9.08
CA ASP A 59 -14.50 -3.89 -8.94
C ASP A 59 -15.24 -2.86 -8.05
N PRO A 60 -16.30 -2.23 -8.57
CA PRO A 60 -17.05 -2.55 -9.80
C PRO A 60 -16.44 -2.01 -11.11
N GLY A 61 -16.72 -2.71 -12.21
CA GLY A 61 -16.67 -2.20 -13.57
C GLY A 61 -15.41 -2.46 -14.38
N TYR A 62 -14.39 -3.14 -13.81
CA TYR A 62 -13.16 -3.56 -14.48
C TYR A 62 -12.74 -4.96 -14.00
N GLU A 63 -13.71 -5.84 -13.77
CA GLU A 63 -13.51 -7.15 -13.17
C GLU A 63 -12.67 -8.09 -14.05
N GLU A 64 -12.47 -7.74 -15.32
CA GLU A 64 -11.52 -8.44 -16.19
C GLU A 64 -10.06 -8.28 -15.72
N LYS A 65 -9.75 -7.16 -15.04
CA LYS A 65 -8.41 -6.84 -14.51
C LYS A 65 -8.19 -7.41 -13.12
N GLU A 66 -9.19 -7.26 -12.24
CA GLU A 66 -9.20 -7.76 -10.86
C GLU A 66 -10.64 -7.80 -10.36
N THR A 67 -10.91 -8.63 -9.35
CA THR A 67 -12.17 -8.63 -8.60
C THR A 67 -11.87 -8.45 -7.13
N ILE A 68 -12.88 -8.04 -6.35
CA ILE A 68 -12.73 -8.01 -4.88
C ILE A 68 -12.29 -9.39 -4.39
N ALA A 69 -12.90 -10.47 -4.88
CA ALA A 69 -12.58 -11.84 -4.50
C ALA A 69 -11.11 -12.24 -4.77
N SER A 70 -10.56 -11.92 -5.94
CA SER A 70 -9.17 -12.24 -6.26
C SER A 70 -8.19 -11.30 -5.51
N GLY A 71 -8.55 -10.02 -5.39
CA GLY A 71 -7.72 -9.04 -4.67
C GLY A 71 -7.60 -9.35 -3.18
N VAL A 72 -8.68 -9.74 -2.49
CA VAL A 72 -8.59 -10.12 -1.06
C VAL A 72 -7.82 -11.44 -0.85
N ARG A 73 -7.85 -12.37 -1.82
CA ARG A 73 -6.98 -13.56 -1.78
C ARG A 73 -5.50 -13.20 -1.95
N ALA A 74 -5.20 -12.29 -2.88
CA ALA A 74 -3.85 -11.79 -3.09
C ALA A 74 -3.33 -11.05 -1.85
N ALA A 75 -4.17 -10.22 -1.25
CA ALA A 75 -3.88 -9.52 0.00
C ALA A 75 -3.60 -10.49 1.16
N ALA A 76 -4.47 -11.49 1.35
CA ALA A 76 -4.26 -12.52 2.38
C ALA A 76 -2.92 -13.23 2.20
N LYS A 77 -2.56 -13.61 0.97
CA LYS A 77 -1.28 -14.25 0.64
C LYS A 77 -0.09 -13.31 0.84
N GLY A 78 -0.27 -12.00 0.66
CA GLY A 78 0.73 -10.97 0.93
C GLY A 78 0.91 -10.62 2.41
N GLY A 79 0.12 -11.19 3.33
CA GLY A 79 0.18 -10.90 4.77
C GLY A 79 -0.77 -9.79 5.23
N TYR A 80 -1.63 -9.31 4.35
CA TYR A 80 -2.54 -8.19 4.63
C TYR A 80 -3.84 -8.64 5.28
N THR A 81 -4.18 -8.03 6.39
CA THR A 81 -5.45 -8.21 7.10
C THR A 81 -6.43 -7.07 6.83
N THR A 82 -5.94 -5.95 6.33
CA THR A 82 -6.74 -4.79 5.93
C THR A 82 -6.13 -4.12 4.71
N ILE A 83 -6.96 -3.72 3.75
CA ILE A 83 -6.55 -2.97 2.56
C ILE A 83 -7.52 -1.83 2.29
N LEU A 84 -7.01 -0.71 1.76
CA LEU A 84 -7.80 0.42 1.28
C LEU A 84 -7.93 0.37 -0.24
N ALA A 85 -9.16 0.23 -0.73
CA ALA A 85 -9.45 0.22 -2.16
C ALA A 85 -9.66 1.63 -2.69
N MET A 86 -8.91 2.01 -3.74
CA MET A 86 -8.99 3.32 -4.38
C MET A 86 -10.29 3.50 -5.17
N PRO A 87 -10.78 4.76 -5.31
CA PRO A 87 -12.13 5.04 -5.80
C PRO A 87 -12.30 4.99 -7.32
N ASN A 88 -11.24 4.78 -8.09
CA ASN A 88 -11.22 4.88 -9.56
C ASN A 88 -11.80 3.63 -10.27
N THR A 89 -13.00 3.28 -9.89
CA THR A 89 -13.83 2.19 -10.44
C THR A 89 -14.90 2.70 -11.42
N LYS A 90 -15.78 1.83 -11.91
CA LYS A 90 -16.91 2.19 -12.78
C LYS A 90 -18.20 1.51 -12.32
N PRO A 91 -19.11 2.24 -11.66
CA PRO A 91 -19.02 3.68 -11.38
C PRO A 91 -17.88 4.01 -10.44
N VAL A 92 -17.44 5.29 -10.47
CA VAL A 92 -16.51 5.85 -9.48
C VAL A 92 -17.16 5.80 -8.09
N VAL A 93 -16.36 5.60 -7.06
CA VAL A 93 -16.87 5.60 -5.67
C VAL A 93 -17.00 7.04 -5.18
N ASP A 94 -18.07 7.71 -5.56
CA ASP A 94 -18.35 9.11 -5.25
C ASP A 94 -19.60 9.33 -4.39
N ASN A 95 -20.20 8.25 -3.89
CA ASN A 95 -21.38 8.25 -3.05
C ASN A 95 -21.44 7.04 -2.11
N ALA A 96 -22.34 7.10 -1.12
CA ALA A 96 -22.50 6.09 -0.07
C ALA A 96 -22.91 4.69 -0.59
N ASP A 97 -23.69 4.61 -1.68
CA ASP A 97 -24.20 3.34 -2.19
C ASP A 97 -23.06 2.49 -2.76
N VAL A 98 -22.12 3.10 -3.50
CA VAL A 98 -20.97 2.37 -4.05
C VAL A 98 -20.00 1.95 -2.93
N VAL A 99 -19.79 2.77 -1.91
CA VAL A 99 -19.03 2.38 -0.70
C VAL A 99 -19.65 1.14 -0.06
N SER A 100 -20.96 1.17 0.16
CA SER A 100 -21.70 0.06 0.78
C SER A 100 -21.67 -1.22 -0.08
N TYR A 101 -21.72 -1.08 -1.40
CA TYR A 101 -21.60 -2.20 -2.34
C TYR A 101 -20.26 -2.92 -2.16
N VAL A 102 -19.15 -2.18 -2.19
CA VAL A 102 -17.81 -2.75 -2.05
C VAL A 102 -17.63 -3.44 -0.70
N HIS A 103 -18.05 -2.79 0.40
CA HIS A 103 -17.95 -3.36 1.74
C HIS A 103 -18.71 -4.67 1.87
N LYS A 104 -19.99 -4.72 1.43
CA LYS A 104 -20.80 -5.94 1.47
C LYS A 104 -20.20 -7.07 0.64
N LYS A 105 -19.71 -6.76 -0.55
CA LYS A 105 -19.08 -7.74 -1.43
C LYS A 105 -17.80 -8.31 -0.83
N ALA A 106 -16.94 -7.44 -0.26
CA ALA A 106 -15.72 -7.86 0.41
C ALA A 106 -15.99 -8.69 1.68
N GLU A 107 -16.98 -8.30 2.48
CA GLU A 107 -17.39 -9.03 3.69
C GLU A 107 -17.85 -10.45 3.36
N SER A 108 -18.54 -10.64 2.23
CA SER A 108 -19.00 -11.96 1.78
C SER A 108 -17.88 -12.94 1.43
N GLU A 109 -16.68 -12.45 1.10
CA GLU A 109 -15.51 -13.28 0.85
C GLU A 109 -14.88 -13.82 2.15
N GLY A 110 -15.07 -13.13 3.28
CA GLY A 110 -14.62 -13.55 4.60
C GLY A 110 -13.10 -13.68 4.78
N LEU A 111 -12.33 -12.93 3.99
CA LEU A 111 -10.86 -12.91 3.98
C LEU A 111 -10.31 -11.57 4.53
N THR A 112 -9.39 -10.93 3.80
CA THR A 112 -8.85 -9.60 4.15
C THR A 112 -9.97 -8.56 4.17
N ARG A 113 -9.97 -7.68 5.19
CA ARG A 113 -10.91 -6.55 5.26
C ARG A 113 -10.62 -5.53 4.17
N VAL A 114 -11.66 -5.07 3.51
CA VAL A 114 -11.59 -3.99 2.54
C VAL A 114 -12.26 -2.75 3.12
N LEU A 115 -11.52 -1.66 3.15
CA LEU A 115 -12.02 -0.32 3.46
C LEU A 115 -12.05 0.49 2.16
N GLN A 116 -13.21 0.98 1.77
CA GLN A 116 -13.36 1.70 0.51
C GLN A 116 -13.07 3.19 0.69
N VAL A 117 -12.10 3.72 -0.04
CA VAL A 117 -11.79 5.15 -0.13
C VAL A 117 -12.79 5.84 -1.06
N GLY A 118 -13.31 7.00 -0.65
CA GLY A 118 -14.23 7.80 -1.47
C GLY A 118 -13.49 8.74 -2.42
N ALA A 119 -14.09 9.04 -3.58
CA ALA A 119 -13.57 10.06 -4.49
C ALA A 119 -13.71 11.48 -3.89
N VAL A 120 -12.81 12.38 -4.26
CA VAL A 120 -12.90 13.80 -3.89
C VAL A 120 -13.98 14.50 -4.70
N THR A 121 -14.04 14.19 -6.01
CA THR A 121 -14.99 14.84 -6.94
C THR A 121 -15.92 13.82 -7.59
N LYS A 122 -17.11 14.28 -7.98
CA LYS A 122 -18.10 13.47 -8.69
C LYS A 122 -17.51 12.90 -9.98
N GLY A 123 -17.60 11.58 -10.15
CA GLY A 123 -17.04 10.87 -11.30
C GLY A 123 -15.55 11.11 -11.52
N GLN A 124 -14.82 11.64 -10.52
CA GLN A 124 -13.41 12.05 -10.64
C GLN A 124 -13.20 13.03 -11.83
N GLN A 125 -14.09 14.00 -12.00
CA GLN A 125 -14.01 14.99 -13.08
C GLN A 125 -13.28 16.29 -12.66
N GLY A 126 -13.03 16.51 -11.35
CA GLY A 126 -12.35 17.70 -10.85
C GLY A 126 -13.21 18.99 -10.84
N GLU A 127 -14.53 18.89 -11.08
CA GLU A 127 -15.42 20.03 -11.27
C GLU A 127 -16.38 20.27 -10.09
N GLU A 128 -16.86 19.21 -9.44
CA GLU A 128 -17.83 19.25 -8.34
C GLU A 128 -17.45 18.24 -7.27
N LEU A 129 -17.60 18.61 -5.98
CA LEU A 129 -17.32 17.70 -4.87
C LEU A 129 -18.28 16.50 -4.88
N ALA A 130 -17.74 15.33 -4.56
CA ALA A 130 -18.51 14.14 -4.26
C ALA A 130 -19.26 14.28 -2.91
N ASP A 131 -20.15 13.33 -2.60
CA ASP A 131 -20.81 13.28 -1.30
C ASP A 131 -19.86 12.72 -0.21
N ILE A 132 -18.86 13.51 0.14
CA ILE A 132 -17.81 13.10 1.10
C ILE A 132 -18.43 12.69 2.43
N LYS A 133 -19.39 13.49 2.99
CA LYS A 133 -20.00 13.18 4.28
C LYS A 133 -20.84 11.91 4.24
N GLY A 134 -21.59 11.69 3.17
CA GLY A 134 -22.35 10.46 2.97
C GLY A 134 -21.46 9.23 2.85
N MET A 135 -20.33 9.33 2.12
CA MET A 135 -19.36 8.23 2.02
C MET A 135 -18.71 7.91 3.38
N VAL A 136 -18.35 8.93 4.16
CA VAL A 136 -17.83 8.72 5.53
C VAL A 136 -18.85 8.02 6.43
N GLN A 137 -20.12 8.42 6.36
CA GLN A 137 -21.20 7.75 7.10
C GLN A 137 -21.40 6.28 6.66
N ALA A 138 -21.12 5.98 5.40
CA ALA A 138 -21.11 4.61 4.88
C ALA A 138 -19.84 3.81 5.22
N GLY A 139 -18.89 4.41 5.97
CA GLY A 139 -17.69 3.75 6.47
C GLY A 139 -16.42 3.99 5.66
N SER A 140 -16.41 4.95 4.74
CA SER A 140 -15.17 5.35 4.05
C SER A 140 -14.18 5.99 5.03
N PRO A 141 -12.95 5.48 5.19
CA PRO A 141 -11.99 5.97 6.16
C PRO A 141 -11.17 7.17 5.65
N ALA A 142 -11.25 7.47 4.37
CA ALA A 142 -10.43 8.47 3.69
C ALA A 142 -11.07 8.91 2.36
N ILE A 143 -10.58 10.01 1.79
CA ILE A 143 -10.91 10.40 0.43
C ILE A 143 -9.64 10.50 -0.43
N SER A 144 -9.77 10.24 -1.73
CA SER A 144 -8.69 10.33 -2.71
C SER A 144 -9.25 10.63 -4.10
N GLU A 145 -8.48 11.31 -4.92
CA GLU A 145 -8.76 11.43 -6.36
C GLU A 145 -7.84 10.48 -7.17
N ASP A 146 -7.35 9.42 -6.56
CA ASP A 146 -6.30 8.57 -7.08
C ASP A 146 -6.44 8.18 -8.56
N GLY A 147 -5.28 8.17 -9.22
CA GLY A 147 -5.13 8.12 -10.67
C GLY A 147 -5.25 9.50 -11.35
N LYS A 148 -5.56 10.55 -10.56
CA LYS A 148 -5.64 11.95 -10.98
C LYS A 148 -5.33 12.87 -9.79
N SER A 149 -5.16 14.16 -10.06
CA SER A 149 -5.17 15.21 -9.04
C SER A 149 -6.32 16.18 -9.31
N VAL A 150 -6.94 16.70 -8.27
CA VAL A 150 -7.89 17.81 -8.41
C VAL A 150 -7.10 19.07 -8.74
N MET A 151 -7.15 19.53 -10.01
CA MET A 151 -6.36 20.68 -10.46
C MET A 151 -6.93 22.01 -9.96
N ARG A 152 -8.25 22.07 -9.71
CA ARG A 152 -8.90 23.22 -9.08
C ARG A 152 -8.54 23.31 -7.61
N THR A 153 -7.55 24.14 -7.29
CA THR A 153 -7.04 24.33 -5.93
C THR A 153 -8.11 24.81 -4.95
N ASP A 154 -9.05 25.68 -5.39
CA ASP A 154 -10.18 26.12 -4.60
C ASP A 154 -11.10 24.96 -4.18
N LEU A 155 -11.43 24.09 -5.13
CA LEU A 155 -12.28 22.92 -4.91
C LEU A 155 -11.59 21.91 -3.97
N TYR A 156 -10.29 21.66 -4.20
CA TYR A 156 -9.52 20.73 -3.36
C TYR A 156 -9.38 21.22 -1.93
N ARG A 157 -9.19 22.54 -1.74
CA ARG A 157 -9.19 23.18 -0.43
C ARG A 157 -10.49 22.95 0.33
N GLU A 158 -11.65 23.08 -0.33
CA GLU A 158 -12.95 22.81 0.30
C GLU A 158 -13.11 21.32 0.66
N ALA A 159 -12.66 20.40 -0.20
CA ALA A 159 -12.63 18.97 0.14
C ALA A 159 -11.79 18.70 1.38
N MET A 160 -10.61 19.31 1.48
CA MET A 160 -9.73 19.17 2.66
C MET A 160 -10.37 19.69 3.95
N LYS A 161 -11.13 20.81 3.90
CA LYS A 161 -11.91 21.29 5.05
C LYS A 161 -12.97 20.29 5.50
N ILE A 162 -13.71 19.72 4.55
CA ILE A 162 -14.71 18.68 4.85
C ILE A 162 -14.04 17.44 5.44
N ALA A 163 -12.89 17.00 4.89
CA ALA A 163 -12.13 15.89 5.45
C ALA A 163 -11.67 16.16 6.88
N ALA A 164 -11.21 17.39 7.17
CA ALA A 164 -10.83 17.80 8.52
C ALA A 164 -12.03 17.77 9.49
N GLU A 165 -13.21 18.28 9.08
CA GLU A 165 -14.44 18.20 9.85
C GLU A 165 -14.84 16.74 10.15
N CYS A 166 -14.72 15.86 9.15
CA CYS A 166 -15.01 14.43 9.27
C CYS A 166 -13.90 13.64 10.01
N LYS A 167 -12.78 14.28 10.31
CA LYS A 167 -11.59 13.66 10.96
C LYS A 167 -10.99 12.49 10.17
N ILE A 168 -11.08 12.53 8.85
CA ILE A 168 -10.48 11.56 7.94
C ILE A 168 -9.27 12.16 7.23
N PRO A 169 -8.29 11.37 6.79
CA PRO A 169 -7.19 11.84 5.95
C PRO A 169 -7.64 12.03 4.49
N VAL A 170 -6.89 12.88 3.78
CA VAL A 170 -6.89 12.96 2.32
C VAL A 170 -5.67 12.19 1.83
N LEU A 171 -5.87 11.17 0.98
CA LEU A 171 -4.83 10.38 0.34
C LEU A 171 -4.56 10.97 -1.04
N ALA A 172 -3.44 11.65 -1.20
CA ALA A 172 -3.17 12.49 -2.35
C ALA A 172 -2.28 11.79 -3.39
N HIS A 173 -2.84 11.50 -4.58
CA HIS A 173 -2.06 11.21 -5.78
C HIS A 173 -1.53 12.53 -6.32
N CYS A 174 -0.21 12.72 -6.29
CA CYS A 174 0.41 14.01 -6.61
C CYS A 174 0.92 14.03 -8.06
N GLU A 175 0.09 14.57 -8.97
CA GLU A 175 0.41 14.65 -10.39
C GLU A 175 -0.18 15.95 -11.00
N ASP A 176 0.67 16.83 -11.49
CA ASP A 176 0.21 17.93 -12.33
C ASP A 176 -0.02 17.43 -13.76
N ILE A 177 -1.30 17.24 -14.12
CA ILE A 177 -1.69 16.68 -15.42
C ILE A 177 -1.26 17.54 -16.61
N HIS A 178 -1.03 18.85 -16.40
CA HIS A 178 -0.59 19.76 -17.45
C HIS A 178 0.92 19.64 -17.72
N LEU A 179 1.69 19.18 -16.73
CA LEU A 179 3.13 18.96 -16.86
C LEU A 179 3.49 17.56 -17.39
N VAL A 180 2.57 16.58 -17.38
CA VAL A 180 2.81 15.22 -17.90
C VAL A 180 3.12 15.21 -19.39
N GLN A 181 2.43 16.02 -20.19
CA GLN A 181 2.67 16.26 -21.64
C GLN A 181 2.86 14.99 -22.47
N GLY A 182 2.09 13.93 -22.17
CA GLY A 182 2.17 12.64 -22.86
C GLY A 182 3.36 11.78 -22.45
N GLY A 183 4.04 12.11 -21.34
CA GLY A 183 5.09 11.31 -20.74
C GLY A 183 4.63 9.92 -20.33
N VAL A 184 5.52 8.94 -20.47
CA VAL A 184 5.22 7.53 -20.20
C VAL A 184 6.24 6.86 -19.28
N VAL A 185 7.39 7.51 -19.06
CA VAL A 185 8.50 7.08 -18.20
C VAL A 185 9.16 8.31 -17.57
N ASN A 186 10.11 8.15 -16.66
CA ASN A 186 10.86 9.27 -16.10
C ASN A 186 11.63 10.05 -17.19
N ALA A 187 11.75 11.36 -17.00
CA ALA A 187 12.53 12.22 -17.88
C ALA A 187 14.02 12.22 -17.47
N ASP A 188 14.82 11.37 -18.07
CA ASP A 188 16.28 11.35 -17.91
C ASP A 188 17.00 10.98 -19.22
N GLU A 189 18.33 10.96 -19.20
CA GLU A 189 19.14 10.64 -20.36
C GLU A 189 18.98 9.19 -20.85
N ILE A 190 18.59 8.26 -19.98
CA ILE A 190 18.39 6.85 -20.32
C ILE A 190 17.12 6.72 -21.16
N THR A 191 16.01 7.24 -20.66
CA THR A 191 14.70 7.15 -21.32
C THR A 191 14.65 8.02 -22.57
N LYS A 192 15.35 9.16 -22.59
CA LYS A 192 15.51 10.02 -23.77
C LYS A 192 16.23 9.28 -24.91
N LYS A 193 17.27 8.51 -24.62
CA LYS A 193 17.96 7.67 -25.62
C LYS A 193 17.06 6.58 -26.21
N GLN A 194 16.02 6.17 -25.46
CA GLN A 194 15.02 5.20 -25.94
C GLN A 194 13.92 5.89 -26.79
N GLY A 195 13.95 7.21 -26.93
CA GLY A 195 12.92 7.97 -27.67
C GLY A 195 11.56 7.99 -26.99
N LEU A 196 11.51 7.79 -25.67
CA LEU A 196 10.30 7.82 -24.89
C LEU A 196 10.02 9.21 -24.31
N ALA A 197 8.76 9.63 -24.29
CA ALA A 197 8.36 10.88 -23.66
C ALA A 197 8.51 10.78 -22.15
N GLY A 198 9.19 11.75 -21.53
CA GLY A 198 9.54 11.74 -20.12
C GLY A 198 8.57 12.53 -19.23
N ILE A 199 8.40 12.06 -18.00
CA ILE A 199 7.69 12.72 -16.90
C ILE A 199 8.75 13.24 -15.92
N THR A 200 8.85 14.55 -15.76
CA THR A 200 9.82 15.18 -14.85
C THR A 200 9.38 15.02 -13.39
N ASN A 201 10.32 15.14 -12.45
CA ASN A 201 10.01 15.11 -11.02
C ASN A 201 9.05 16.24 -10.63
N SER A 202 9.13 17.41 -11.30
CA SER A 202 8.24 18.55 -11.04
C SER A 202 6.75 18.24 -11.22
N VAL A 203 6.38 17.20 -12.01
CA VAL A 203 4.99 16.75 -12.13
C VAL A 203 4.41 16.35 -10.77
N GLU A 204 5.20 15.68 -9.95
CA GLU A 204 4.87 15.26 -8.57
C GLU A 204 5.12 16.40 -7.57
N ASP A 205 6.30 17.01 -7.60
CA ASP A 205 6.79 17.92 -6.57
C ASP A 205 5.93 19.19 -6.42
N VAL A 206 5.42 19.75 -7.54
CA VAL A 206 4.55 20.94 -7.52
C VAL A 206 3.23 20.66 -6.80
N ILE A 207 2.64 19.49 -7.00
CA ILE A 207 1.39 19.10 -6.34
C ILE A 207 1.63 18.80 -4.87
N ILE A 208 2.72 18.11 -4.51
CA ILE A 208 3.10 17.90 -3.11
C ILE A 208 3.23 19.24 -2.38
N ALA A 209 3.95 20.20 -2.96
CA ALA A 209 4.12 21.53 -2.36
C ALA A 209 2.77 22.25 -2.18
N ARG A 210 1.90 22.22 -3.19
CA ARG A 210 0.54 22.78 -3.12
C ARG A 210 -0.26 22.15 -1.97
N ASP A 211 -0.27 20.83 -1.92
CA ASP A 211 -1.12 20.08 -0.99
C ASP A 211 -0.65 20.24 0.46
N ILE A 212 0.66 20.33 0.70
CA ILE A 212 1.20 20.67 2.03
C ILE A 212 0.77 22.08 2.47
N ILE A 213 0.78 23.06 1.57
CA ILE A 213 0.32 24.43 1.85
C ILE A 213 -1.17 24.43 2.22
N LEU A 214 -1.99 23.67 1.49
CA LEU A 214 -3.41 23.54 1.78
C LEU A 214 -3.68 22.79 3.09
N ALA A 215 -2.91 21.75 3.39
CA ALA A 215 -3.01 21.04 4.66
C ALA A 215 -2.72 21.96 5.85
N LYS A 216 -1.70 22.84 5.73
CA LYS A 216 -1.39 23.87 6.72
C LYS A 216 -2.55 24.85 6.92
N GLU A 217 -3.19 25.30 5.84
CA GLU A 217 -4.30 26.25 5.90
C GLU A 217 -5.58 25.62 6.49
N THR A 218 -5.88 24.38 6.10
CA THR A 218 -7.16 23.73 6.44
C THR A 218 -7.13 22.89 7.72
N GLY A 219 -5.93 22.54 8.20
CA GLY A 219 -5.75 21.59 9.30
C GLY A 219 -6.09 20.14 8.93
N ALA A 220 -6.29 19.83 7.64
CA ALA A 220 -6.57 18.49 7.17
C ALA A 220 -5.36 17.57 7.35
N ARG A 221 -5.59 16.32 7.71
CA ARG A 221 -4.57 15.28 7.67
C ARG A 221 -4.30 14.92 6.21
N LEU A 222 -3.07 15.13 5.77
CA LEU A 222 -2.62 14.83 4.41
C LEU A 222 -1.72 13.61 4.42
N HIS A 223 -2.03 12.63 3.59
CA HIS A 223 -1.17 11.50 3.31
C HIS A 223 -0.79 11.51 1.84
N LEU A 224 0.51 11.65 1.56
CA LEU A 224 1.05 11.69 0.21
C LEU A 224 1.27 10.27 -0.29
N CYS A 225 0.53 9.85 -1.30
CA CYS A 225 0.60 8.51 -1.88
C CYS A 225 1.87 8.33 -2.72
N HIS A 226 2.40 7.10 -2.75
CA HIS A 226 3.47 6.61 -3.64
C HIS A 226 4.53 7.66 -4.00
N CYS A 227 5.08 8.39 -3.02
CA CYS A 227 6.15 9.37 -3.27
C CYS A 227 7.33 8.71 -3.98
N SER A 228 7.86 9.37 -5.01
CA SER A 228 8.89 8.80 -5.88
C SER A 228 10.15 9.66 -6.01
N THR A 229 10.16 10.90 -5.56
CA THR A 229 11.25 11.85 -5.77
C THR A 229 12.05 12.15 -4.49
N LYS A 230 13.31 12.53 -4.62
CA LYS A 230 14.12 13.02 -3.49
C LYS A 230 13.56 14.32 -2.91
N ASP A 231 12.93 15.16 -3.75
CA ASP A 231 12.40 16.44 -3.32
C ASP A 231 11.11 16.25 -2.52
N SER A 232 10.31 15.21 -2.81
CA SER A 232 9.18 14.80 -1.97
C SER A 232 9.64 14.48 -0.54
N VAL A 233 10.73 13.72 -0.38
CA VAL A 233 11.32 13.40 0.94
C VAL A 233 11.69 14.67 1.69
N THR A 234 12.33 15.63 1.00
CA THR A 234 12.72 16.91 1.59
C THR A 234 11.52 17.73 2.05
N MET A 235 10.46 17.80 1.23
CA MET A 235 9.22 18.52 1.55
C MET A 235 8.48 17.88 2.72
N VAL A 236 8.38 16.55 2.76
CA VAL A 236 7.78 15.83 3.89
C VAL A 236 8.56 16.07 5.17
N LYS A 237 9.91 16.01 5.13
CA LYS A 237 10.77 16.29 6.28
C LYS A 237 10.50 17.69 6.84
N GLN A 238 10.40 18.70 5.97
CA GLN A 238 10.13 20.06 6.38
C GLN A 238 8.71 20.21 6.96
N ALA A 239 7.71 19.62 6.31
CA ALA A 239 6.32 19.67 6.80
C ALA A 239 6.18 19.07 8.20
N LYS A 240 6.85 17.95 8.47
CA LYS A 240 6.89 17.32 9.80
C LYS A 240 7.62 18.18 10.82
N ALA A 241 8.75 18.79 10.45
CA ALA A 241 9.49 19.71 11.31
C ALA A 241 8.66 20.95 11.69
N ASP A 242 7.77 21.40 10.79
CA ASP A 242 6.82 22.48 11.04
C ASP A 242 5.58 22.02 11.85
N GLY A 243 5.51 20.74 12.24
CA GLY A 243 4.40 20.17 13.04
C GLY A 243 3.11 19.97 12.25
N LEU A 244 3.17 19.92 10.92
CA LEU A 244 1.99 19.72 10.10
C LEU A 244 1.54 18.24 10.12
N PRO A 245 0.22 17.96 10.01
CA PRO A 245 -0.32 16.61 9.99
C PRO A 245 -0.14 15.96 8.62
N VAL A 246 1.11 15.82 8.19
CA VAL A 246 1.52 15.25 6.90
C VAL A 246 2.22 13.92 7.14
N THR A 247 1.80 12.91 6.41
CA THR A 247 2.43 11.59 6.31
C THR A 247 2.65 11.23 4.84
N ALA A 248 3.50 10.26 4.56
CA ALA A 248 3.81 9.85 3.20
C ALA A 248 4.11 8.35 3.09
N GLU A 249 3.81 7.78 1.93
CA GLU A 249 4.11 6.40 1.62
C GLU A 249 5.09 6.25 0.46
N VAL A 250 5.79 5.11 0.43
CA VAL A 250 6.68 4.69 -0.66
C VAL A 250 6.29 3.31 -1.12
N CYS A 251 6.26 3.09 -2.44
CA CYS A 251 5.99 1.78 -3.00
C CYS A 251 7.27 0.95 -3.22
N PRO A 252 7.18 -0.40 -3.16
CA PRO A 252 8.33 -1.27 -3.33
C PRO A 252 9.11 -1.04 -4.62
N HIS A 253 8.42 -0.78 -5.72
CA HIS A 253 9.06 -0.50 -6.99
C HIS A 253 9.90 0.79 -6.97
N HIS A 254 9.51 1.82 -6.21
CA HIS A 254 10.23 3.08 -6.11
C HIS A 254 11.49 3.00 -5.21
N PHE A 255 11.52 2.12 -4.21
CA PHE A 255 12.74 1.91 -3.43
C PHE A 255 13.61 0.74 -3.93
N THR A 256 13.15 -0.02 -4.93
CA THR A 256 13.88 -1.18 -5.47
C THR A 256 14.50 -0.92 -6.83
N LEU A 257 13.77 -0.25 -7.73
CA LEU A 257 14.11 -0.09 -9.13
C LEU A 257 14.33 1.39 -9.50
N SER A 258 15.23 1.59 -10.44
CA SER A 258 15.49 2.87 -11.09
C SER A 258 15.29 2.77 -12.61
N THR A 259 15.44 3.86 -13.33
CA THR A 259 15.44 3.86 -14.80
C THR A 259 16.55 3.01 -15.42
N GLU A 260 17.64 2.76 -14.67
CA GLU A 260 18.73 1.89 -15.12
C GLU A 260 18.34 0.41 -15.14
N ASP A 261 17.33 0.02 -14.36
CA ASP A 261 16.84 -1.36 -14.25
C ASP A 261 15.76 -1.68 -15.30
N MET A 262 15.29 -0.68 -16.04
CA MET A 262 14.21 -0.85 -17.00
C MET A 262 14.65 -1.67 -18.21
N VAL A 263 13.87 -2.69 -18.52
CA VAL A 263 13.97 -3.36 -19.83
C VAL A 263 13.31 -2.47 -20.88
N PRO A 264 14.01 -2.05 -21.92
CA PRO A 264 13.48 -1.14 -22.93
C PRO A 264 12.17 -1.66 -23.54
N TYR A 265 11.15 -0.79 -23.57
CA TYR A 265 9.82 -1.05 -24.13
C TYR A 265 9.00 -2.15 -23.44
N ASP A 266 9.47 -2.72 -22.31
CA ASP A 266 8.66 -3.60 -21.49
C ASP A 266 7.68 -2.78 -20.64
N THR A 267 6.40 -2.90 -20.95
CA THR A 267 5.33 -2.16 -20.29
C THR A 267 5.11 -2.54 -18.83
N ASN A 268 5.71 -3.64 -18.34
CA ASN A 268 5.72 -3.97 -16.92
C ASN A 268 6.58 -2.99 -16.10
N TYR A 269 7.40 -2.16 -16.75
CA TYR A 269 8.12 -1.05 -16.12
C TYR A 269 7.37 0.30 -16.24
N LYS A 270 6.12 0.29 -16.75
CA LYS A 270 5.27 1.48 -16.83
C LYS A 270 4.31 1.55 -15.65
N MET A 271 4.61 2.42 -14.69
CA MET A 271 3.78 2.77 -13.54
C MET A 271 3.78 4.30 -13.35
N ASN A 272 2.87 4.82 -12.53
CA ASN A 272 2.76 6.25 -12.23
C ASN A 272 2.58 6.47 -10.72
N PRO A 273 3.51 7.18 -10.07
CA PRO A 273 4.71 7.84 -10.63
C PRO A 273 5.68 6.86 -11.30
N PRO A 274 6.48 7.33 -12.29
CA PRO A 274 7.43 6.46 -12.96
C PRO A 274 8.61 6.08 -12.06
N LEU A 275 9.33 5.03 -12.43
CA LEU A 275 10.63 4.70 -11.83
C LEU A 275 11.58 5.87 -12.07
N ARG A 276 12.17 6.39 -10.99
CA ARG A 276 13.06 7.56 -11.01
C ARG A 276 14.55 7.15 -11.12
N THR A 277 15.43 8.09 -10.86
CA THR A 277 16.86 7.87 -10.83
C THR A 277 17.32 7.11 -9.57
N LYS A 278 18.52 6.56 -9.59
CA LYS A 278 19.14 5.97 -8.38
C LYS A 278 19.24 6.94 -7.21
N ALA A 279 19.42 8.23 -7.49
CA ALA A 279 19.46 9.25 -6.46
C ALA A 279 18.10 9.41 -5.74
N ASP A 280 17.00 9.32 -6.48
CA ASP A 280 15.66 9.32 -5.91
C ASP A 280 15.41 8.05 -5.10
N VAL A 281 15.76 6.88 -5.64
CA VAL A 281 15.66 5.59 -4.93
C VAL A 281 16.39 5.63 -3.57
N GLU A 282 17.63 6.14 -3.57
CA GLU A 282 18.41 6.24 -2.33
C GLU A 282 17.79 7.23 -1.35
N ALA A 283 17.28 8.37 -1.80
CA ALA A 283 16.60 9.34 -0.95
C ALA A 283 15.35 8.74 -0.29
N LEU A 284 14.56 7.95 -1.02
CA LEU A 284 13.40 7.25 -0.48
C LEU A 284 13.79 6.21 0.59
N ARG A 285 14.86 5.43 0.36
CA ARG A 285 15.40 4.47 1.33
C ARG A 285 15.86 5.17 2.61
N GLN A 286 16.59 6.29 2.50
CA GLN A 286 16.99 7.10 3.64
C GLN A 286 15.78 7.74 4.33
N GLY A 287 14.81 8.23 3.57
CA GLY A 287 13.55 8.75 4.11
C GLY A 287 12.78 7.73 4.94
N LEU A 288 12.73 6.47 4.52
CA LEU A 288 12.15 5.37 5.30
C LEU A 288 12.97 5.08 6.55
N LYS A 289 14.30 5.07 6.46
CA LYS A 289 15.23 4.83 7.57
C LYS A 289 15.16 5.90 8.66
N GLU A 290 14.98 7.16 8.26
CA GLU A 290 14.95 8.33 9.14
C GLU A 290 13.54 8.67 9.64
N ASP A 291 12.54 7.82 9.40
CA ASP A 291 11.12 8.02 9.75
C ASP A 291 10.50 9.30 9.14
N ILE A 292 11.07 9.77 8.02
CA ILE A 292 10.50 10.84 7.21
C ILE A 292 9.33 10.28 6.40
N MET A 293 9.53 9.13 5.76
CA MET A 293 8.48 8.39 5.06
C MET A 293 7.87 7.38 6.02
N ASP A 294 6.54 7.39 6.15
CA ASP A 294 5.82 6.70 7.23
C ASP A 294 5.41 5.29 6.89
N VAL A 295 5.02 5.05 5.64
CA VAL A 295 4.28 3.86 5.21
C VAL A 295 4.94 3.23 4.00
N ILE A 296 4.88 1.91 3.93
CA ILE A 296 5.13 1.13 2.72
C ILE A 296 3.79 0.62 2.23
N ALA A 297 3.33 1.13 1.08
CA ALA A 297 2.10 0.73 0.42
C ALA A 297 2.42 0.12 -0.95
N THR A 298 1.47 -0.59 -1.57
CA THR A 298 1.80 -1.37 -2.76
C THR A 298 1.53 -0.66 -4.07
N ASP A 299 0.54 0.21 -4.13
CA ASP A 299 -0.07 0.66 -5.39
C ASP A 299 -0.38 -0.55 -6.30
N HIS A 300 -0.98 -1.58 -5.72
CA HIS A 300 -1.37 -2.79 -6.45
C HIS A 300 -2.37 -2.44 -7.54
N ALA A 301 -1.90 -2.37 -8.79
CA ALA A 301 -2.66 -1.90 -9.95
C ALA A 301 -2.69 -2.96 -11.07
N PRO A 302 -3.57 -3.96 -10.95
CA PRO A 302 -3.67 -5.06 -11.90
C PRO A 302 -4.23 -4.60 -13.25
N HIS A 303 -3.63 -5.19 -14.32
CA HIS A 303 -4.05 -5.03 -15.70
C HIS A 303 -4.04 -6.38 -16.41
N THR A 304 -4.87 -6.51 -17.45
CA THR A 304 -4.88 -7.71 -18.27
C THR A 304 -3.59 -7.83 -19.11
N LYS A 305 -3.30 -9.05 -19.54
CA LYS A 305 -2.20 -9.28 -20.49
C LYS A 305 -2.37 -8.46 -21.78
N GLN A 306 -3.62 -8.30 -22.24
CA GLN A 306 -3.95 -7.51 -23.41
C GLN A 306 -3.65 -6.02 -23.19
N ASP A 307 -3.98 -5.47 -22.04
CA ASP A 307 -3.67 -4.08 -21.68
C ASP A 307 -2.17 -3.80 -21.72
N LYS A 308 -1.36 -4.72 -21.18
CA LYS A 308 0.09 -4.55 -21.11
C LYS A 308 0.81 -4.96 -22.39
N ASN A 309 0.21 -5.75 -23.27
CA ASN A 309 0.78 -6.14 -24.57
C ASN A 309 0.56 -5.07 -25.66
N GLN A 310 0.92 -3.84 -25.34
CA GLN A 310 0.80 -2.67 -26.23
C GLN A 310 2.11 -1.90 -26.23
N SER A 311 2.19 -0.82 -27.04
CA SER A 311 3.35 0.09 -26.97
C SER A 311 3.38 0.84 -25.64
N MET A 312 4.57 1.34 -25.24
CA MET A 312 4.71 2.16 -24.03
C MET A 312 3.76 3.36 -24.01
N GLN A 313 3.42 3.94 -25.15
CA GLN A 313 2.47 5.07 -25.25
C GLN A 313 1.05 4.63 -24.91
N LYS A 314 0.62 3.44 -25.33
CA LYS A 314 -0.78 2.98 -25.21
C LYS A 314 -1.05 2.13 -23.97
N ALA A 315 -0.06 1.37 -23.49
CA ALA A 315 -0.24 0.55 -22.31
C ALA A 315 -0.63 1.42 -21.10
N PRO A 316 -1.57 0.97 -20.25
CA PRO A 316 -1.91 1.68 -19.02
C PRO A 316 -0.75 1.65 -18.02
N PHE A 317 -0.69 2.65 -17.16
CA PHE A 317 0.20 2.68 -16.00
C PHE A 317 -0.27 1.67 -14.93
N GLY A 318 0.68 1.08 -14.21
CA GLY A 318 0.42 0.23 -13.06
C GLY A 318 1.06 -1.15 -13.15
N ILE A 319 1.38 -1.68 -11.98
CA ILE A 319 1.92 -3.03 -11.76
C ILE A 319 1.23 -3.67 -10.55
N VAL A 320 1.30 -5.01 -10.45
CA VAL A 320 0.86 -5.70 -9.23
C VAL A 320 2.00 -5.76 -8.20
N GLY A 321 1.68 -5.60 -6.92
CA GLY A 321 2.67 -5.52 -5.84
C GLY A 321 2.32 -6.25 -4.55
N ILE A 322 1.03 -6.48 -4.27
CA ILE A 322 0.55 -6.89 -2.95
C ILE A 322 1.12 -8.23 -2.44
N GLU A 323 1.43 -9.17 -3.36
CA GLU A 323 1.99 -10.47 -3.00
C GLU A 323 3.52 -10.49 -2.90
N THR A 324 4.19 -9.39 -3.30
CA THR A 324 5.67 -9.33 -3.37
C THR A 324 6.28 -8.32 -2.42
N VAL A 325 5.49 -7.38 -1.90
CA VAL A 325 5.98 -6.25 -1.10
C VAL A 325 6.71 -6.68 0.17
N ALA A 326 6.22 -7.68 0.90
CA ALA A 326 6.85 -8.13 2.15
C ALA A 326 8.27 -8.66 1.89
N ALA A 327 8.42 -9.52 0.88
CA ALA A 327 9.71 -10.07 0.48
C ALA A 327 10.66 -9.01 -0.10
N LEU A 328 10.14 -8.08 -0.91
CA LEU A 328 10.93 -6.95 -1.45
C LEU A 328 11.38 -6.01 -0.31
N THR A 329 10.49 -5.65 0.60
CA THR A 329 10.83 -4.81 1.76
C THR A 329 11.92 -5.48 2.61
N TYR A 330 11.77 -6.77 2.91
CA TYR A 330 12.75 -7.49 3.67
C TYR A 330 14.11 -7.56 2.95
N SER A 331 14.10 -7.92 1.68
CA SER A 331 15.32 -8.08 0.87
C SER A 331 16.04 -6.75 0.62
N GLU A 332 15.30 -5.69 0.29
CA GLU A 332 15.86 -4.43 -0.17
C GLU A 332 16.13 -3.43 0.96
N LEU A 333 15.37 -3.52 2.05
CA LEU A 333 15.49 -2.55 3.15
C LEU A 333 16.04 -3.21 4.41
N VAL A 334 15.51 -4.38 4.83
CA VAL A 334 15.97 -4.99 6.08
C VAL A 334 17.34 -5.64 5.93
N LEU A 335 17.53 -6.52 4.96
CA LEU A 335 18.83 -7.18 4.73
C LEU A 335 19.94 -6.21 4.33
N LYS A 336 19.58 -5.05 3.76
CA LYS A 336 20.54 -4.00 3.40
C LYS A 336 20.78 -2.96 4.52
N GLY A 337 20.14 -3.10 5.68
CA GLY A 337 20.38 -2.27 6.87
C GLY A 337 19.74 -0.87 6.81
N TYR A 338 18.74 -0.66 5.95
CA TYR A 338 17.92 0.56 5.98
C TYR A 338 16.86 0.48 7.08
N LEU A 339 16.21 -0.66 7.26
CA LEU A 339 15.22 -0.89 8.30
C LEU A 339 15.61 -2.06 9.20
N THR A 340 15.15 -2.04 10.43
CA THR A 340 15.07 -3.23 11.29
C THR A 340 13.79 -4.02 10.97
N PRO A 341 13.68 -5.30 11.38
CA PRO A 341 12.41 -6.04 11.26
C PRO A 341 11.25 -5.36 12.01
N MET A 342 11.53 -4.70 13.14
CA MET A 342 10.54 -3.92 13.90
C MET A 342 10.03 -2.73 13.08
N GLN A 343 10.93 -1.97 12.44
CA GLN A 343 10.54 -0.86 11.58
C GLN A 343 9.78 -1.32 10.33
N MET A 344 10.06 -2.52 9.80
CA MET A 344 9.23 -3.11 8.75
C MET A 344 7.79 -3.31 9.24
N ALA A 345 7.60 -3.91 10.43
CA ALA A 345 6.28 -4.07 11.03
C ALA A 345 5.60 -2.71 11.31
N GLU A 346 6.37 -1.72 11.73
CA GLU A 346 5.87 -0.35 11.96
C GLU A 346 5.31 0.25 10.66
N LYS A 347 6.09 0.22 9.57
CA LYS A 347 5.72 0.87 8.29
C LYS A 347 4.67 0.11 7.48
N MET A 348 4.47 -1.18 7.75
CA MET A 348 3.49 -2.01 7.05
C MET A 348 2.23 -2.32 7.88
N SER A 349 2.21 -2.02 9.18
CA SER A 349 1.06 -2.32 10.05
C SER A 349 0.65 -1.14 10.93
N TYR A 350 1.55 -0.69 11.81
CA TYR A 350 1.23 0.29 12.86
C TYR A 350 1.00 1.69 12.30
N ASN A 351 1.92 2.20 11.48
CA ASN A 351 1.79 3.52 10.88
C ASN A 351 0.61 3.63 9.92
N PRO A 352 0.35 2.66 9.00
CA PRO A 352 -0.88 2.67 8.21
C PRO A 352 -2.16 2.76 9.05
N ALA A 353 -2.23 2.00 10.15
CA ALA A 353 -3.37 2.08 11.07
C ALA A 353 -3.54 3.50 11.63
N LYS A 354 -2.46 4.15 12.06
CA LYS A 354 -2.48 5.53 12.56
C LYS A 354 -2.93 6.54 11.51
N VAL A 355 -2.48 6.38 10.26
CA VAL A 355 -2.88 7.27 9.16
C VAL A 355 -4.40 7.32 9.02
N ILE A 356 -5.08 6.17 9.11
CA ILE A 356 -6.54 6.11 8.97
C ILE A 356 -7.29 6.20 10.31
N GLY A 357 -6.59 6.38 11.42
CA GLY A 357 -7.21 6.45 12.75
C GLY A 357 -7.81 5.13 13.23
N SER A 358 -7.27 4.00 12.77
CA SER A 358 -7.66 2.66 13.18
C SER A 358 -6.92 2.23 14.45
N ASP A 359 -7.56 1.41 15.27
CA ASP A 359 -6.97 0.80 16.46
C ASP A 359 -6.30 -0.57 16.18
N ARG A 360 -6.16 -0.92 14.91
CA ARG A 360 -5.42 -2.09 14.41
C ARG A 360 -3.91 -1.85 14.37
N GLY A 361 -3.16 -2.80 13.85
CA GLY A 361 -1.71 -2.67 13.71
C GLY A 361 -0.95 -2.92 15.02
N SER A 362 -1.53 -3.68 15.94
CA SER A 362 -0.95 -4.06 17.24
C SER A 362 -1.31 -5.48 17.61
N LEU A 363 -0.44 -6.11 18.41
CA LEU A 363 -0.66 -7.43 19.01
C LEU A 363 -1.03 -7.33 20.50
N GLU A 364 -1.52 -6.19 20.99
CA GLU A 364 -1.96 -6.03 22.37
C GLU A 364 -3.12 -6.95 22.73
N VAL A 365 -3.14 -7.37 24.01
CA VAL A 365 -4.27 -8.15 24.54
C VAL A 365 -5.56 -7.35 24.43
N GLY A 366 -6.62 -8.00 23.95
CA GLY A 366 -7.95 -7.41 23.70
C GLY A 366 -8.17 -6.87 22.29
N LYS A 367 -7.10 -6.68 21.49
CA LYS A 367 -7.22 -6.30 20.08
C LYS A 367 -7.68 -7.47 19.21
N ASP A 368 -8.19 -7.16 18.02
CA ASP A 368 -8.47 -8.18 17.01
C ASP A 368 -7.19 -8.97 16.71
N ALA A 369 -7.32 -10.29 16.60
CA ALA A 369 -6.19 -11.15 16.25
C ALA A 369 -5.89 -11.06 14.75
N ASP A 370 -5.30 -9.94 14.35
CA ASP A 370 -4.79 -9.66 13.02
C ASP A 370 -3.28 -9.89 13.04
N ILE A 371 -2.84 -11.00 12.45
CA ILE A 371 -1.46 -11.48 12.61
C ILE A 371 -0.91 -11.94 11.26
N VAL A 372 0.33 -11.60 10.98
CA VAL A 372 1.14 -12.21 9.93
C VAL A 372 2.31 -12.97 10.52
N ILE A 373 2.56 -14.19 10.03
CA ILE A 373 3.75 -14.98 10.36
C ILE A 373 4.63 -14.98 9.11
N PHE A 374 5.84 -14.46 9.28
CA PHE A 374 6.79 -14.20 8.20
C PHE A 374 8.10 -14.95 8.44
N ASN A 375 8.49 -15.79 7.49
CA ASN A 375 9.75 -16.54 7.56
C ASN A 375 10.89 -15.71 6.94
N PRO A 376 11.82 -15.18 7.75
CA PRO A 376 12.90 -14.30 7.27
C PRO A 376 14.04 -15.06 6.57
N LYS A 377 14.04 -16.41 6.60
CA LYS A 377 15.15 -17.23 6.08
C LYS A 377 14.84 -17.83 4.70
N LYS A 378 13.58 -17.85 4.30
CA LYS A 378 13.18 -18.46 3.04
C LYS A 378 13.58 -17.59 1.87
N THR A 379 14.36 -18.14 0.96
CA THR A 379 14.74 -17.50 -0.31
C THR A 379 14.07 -18.22 -1.47
N TYR A 380 13.50 -17.45 -2.40
CA TYR A 380 12.81 -17.97 -3.59
C TYR A 380 12.85 -16.98 -4.75
N GLN A 381 12.49 -17.45 -5.94
CA GLN A 381 12.26 -16.58 -7.09
C GLN A 381 10.79 -16.24 -7.19
N ILE A 382 10.49 -14.97 -7.40
CA ILE A 382 9.14 -14.51 -7.68
C ILE A 382 8.66 -15.15 -8.99
N ASP A 383 7.55 -15.87 -8.94
CA ASP A 383 6.86 -16.42 -10.12
C ASP A 383 5.46 -15.82 -10.20
N LYS A 384 5.26 -14.93 -11.16
CA LYS A 384 3.97 -14.28 -11.38
C LYS A 384 2.82 -15.24 -11.68
N ASN A 385 3.12 -16.47 -12.16
CA ASN A 385 2.09 -17.47 -12.45
C ASN A 385 1.44 -18.01 -11.18
N ASN A 386 2.15 -17.91 -10.05
CA ASN A 386 1.67 -18.33 -8.73
C ASN A 386 0.88 -17.25 -8.00
N PHE A 387 0.67 -16.06 -8.58
CA PHE A 387 -0.10 -15.00 -7.94
C PHE A 387 -1.58 -15.37 -7.81
N ALA A 388 -2.19 -15.02 -6.68
CA ALA A 388 -3.63 -15.14 -6.45
C ALA A 388 -4.41 -14.00 -7.12
N SER A 389 -3.80 -12.82 -7.29
CA SER A 389 -4.30 -11.74 -8.14
C SER A 389 -4.54 -12.22 -9.56
N LYS A 390 -5.48 -11.61 -10.27
CA LYS A 390 -5.65 -11.83 -11.72
C LYS A 390 -4.52 -11.19 -12.53
N GLY A 391 -3.94 -10.10 -12.03
CA GLY A 391 -2.84 -9.38 -12.66
C GLY A 391 -1.55 -10.19 -12.69
N ARG A 392 -0.78 -10.05 -13.78
CA ARG A 392 0.56 -10.65 -13.98
C ARG A 392 1.58 -9.59 -14.39
N ASN A 393 1.17 -8.33 -14.36
CA ASN A 393 1.95 -7.18 -14.79
C ASN A 393 2.92 -6.76 -13.68
N THR A 394 4.10 -7.36 -13.67
CA THR A 394 5.16 -7.08 -12.69
C THR A 394 6.54 -7.12 -13.34
N PRO A 395 7.43 -6.17 -12.99
CA PRO A 395 8.85 -6.23 -13.39
C PRO A 395 9.69 -7.16 -12.51
N PHE A 396 9.08 -7.74 -11.46
CA PHE A 396 9.80 -8.57 -10.48
C PHE A 396 9.78 -10.07 -10.78
N ASP A 397 9.16 -10.50 -11.87
CA ASP A 397 9.13 -11.90 -12.29
C ASP A 397 10.56 -12.48 -12.43
N GLY A 398 10.84 -13.62 -11.82
CA GLY A 398 12.16 -14.24 -11.79
C GLY A 398 13.17 -13.61 -10.81
N ARG A 399 12.83 -12.51 -10.12
CA ARG A 399 13.71 -11.89 -9.12
C ARG A 399 13.83 -12.77 -7.88
N THR A 400 15.06 -13.00 -7.44
CA THR A 400 15.31 -13.69 -6.16
C THR A 400 15.08 -12.74 -5.00
N VAL A 401 14.29 -13.16 -4.04
CA VAL A 401 13.98 -12.45 -2.80
C VAL A 401 14.11 -13.35 -1.59
N THR A 402 14.30 -12.76 -0.43
CA THR A 402 14.33 -13.45 0.85
C THR A 402 13.22 -12.92 1.73
N GLY A 403 12.58 -13.83 2.47
CA GLY A 403 11.44 -13.54 3.33
C GLY A 403 10.12 -13.93 2.68
N GLU A 404 9.30 -14.70 3.41
CA GLU A 404 8.05 -15.23 2.87
C GLU A 404 6.95 -15.23 3.94
N VAL A 405 5.74 -14.81 3.54
CA VAL A 405 4.55 -14.94 4.39
C VAL A 405 4.13 -16.40 4.42
N GLU A 406 4.06 -16.97 5.63
CA GLU A 406 3.62 -18.36 5.86
C GLU A 406 2.16 -18.45 6.29
N TYR A 407 1.72 -17.52 7.13
CA TYR A 407 0.35 -17.48 7.62
C TYR A 407 -0.15 -16.05 7.72
N THR A 408 -1.44 -15.88 7.44
CA THR A 408 -2.17 -14.64 7.69
C THR A 408 -3.45 -14.95 8.44
N ILE A 409 -3.63 -14.33 9.58
CA ILE A 409 -4.79 -14.48 10.46
C ILE A 409 -5.49 -13.13 10.54
N CYS A 410 -6.78 -13.10 10.28
CA CYS A 410 -7.60 -11.90 10.27
C CYS A 410 -8.80 -12.10 11.21
N GLY A 411 -8.88 -11.32 12.28
CA GLY A 411 -9.91 -11.49 13.31
C GLY A 411 -9.95 -12.90 13.89
N GLY A 412 -8.78 -13.51 14.11
CA GLY A 412 -8.62 -14.85 14.64
C GLY A 412 -8.87 -15.99 13.64
N LYS A 413 -9.28 -15.68 12.40
CA LYS A 413 -9.49 -16.68 11.36
C LYS A 413 -8.25 -16.80 10.48
N MET A 414 -7.82 -18.03 10.18
CA MET A 414 -6.79 -18.29 9.17
C MET A 414 -7.34 -17.94 7.80
N ILE A 415 -6.80 -16.90 7.15
CA ILE A 415 -7.21 -16.47 5.80
C ILE A 415 -6.17 -16.85 4.74
N TYR A 416 -4.95 -17.14 5.15
CA TYR A 416 -3.91 -17.70 4.30
C TYR A 416 -3.00 -18.63 5.12
N GLU A 417 -2.71 -19.78 4.55
CA GLU A 417 -1.72 -20.74 5.02
C GLU A 417 -0.95 -21.24 3.81
N LYS A 418 0.36 -21.11 3.87
CA LYS A 418 1.21 -21.64 2.83
C LYS A 418 1.18 -23.17 2.84
N GLU A 419 0.82 -23.80 1.72
CA GLU A 419 0.94 -25.23 1.55
C GLU A 419 2.41 -25.66 1.72
N MET A 420 2.69 -26.48 2.69
CA MET A 420 4.00 -27.11 2.85
C MET A 420 4.21 -28.02 1.64
N THR A 421 4.96 -27.58 0.64
CA THR A 421 5.47 -28.49 -0.39
C THR A 421 6.30 -29.55 0.33
N GLY A 422 5.79 -30.81 0.30
CA GLY A 422 6.35 -31.89 1.08
C GLY A 422 7.83 -32.15 0.79
N GLU A 423 8.69 -31.59 1.60
CA GLU A 423 9.95 -32.23 1.97
C GLU A 423 9.62 -33.11 3.19
N LYS A 424 9.25 -34.36 2.92
CA LYS A 424 9.31 -35.40 3.94
C LYS A 424 10.77 -35.53 4.36
N ALA A 425 11.01 -35.32 5.66
CA ALA A 425 12.27 -35.60 6.33
C ALA A 425 12.80 -37.01 6.06
#